data_050d0a489c1e1f4f8c068543378e2cb9
#
_entry.id   050d0a489c1e1f4f8c068543378e2cb9
#
_cell.length_a   1.000
_cell.length_b   1.000
_cell.length_c   1.000
_cell.angle_alpha   90.00
_cell.angle_beta   90.00
_cell.angle_gamma   90.00
#
_symmetry.space_group_name_H-M   'P 1'
#
loop_
_entity.id
_entity.type
_entity.pdbx_description
1 polymer ?
#
loop_
_entity_poly.entity_id
_entity_poly.type
_entity_poly.pdbx_seq_one_letter_code
_entity_poly.pdbx_strand_id
1 'polypeptide(L)'
;MSYITRTGNLAEAPTLREGENGPYCYARVLVSDRIRQESGDYIDGPTVAYDVAVSGSQAANLVDTAQRCGNTRVTFTGAYRVTEYKGEQTTRLQHEVRADGVAVSLRGQSVTVERRKASDES
;
A
#
# COMPACT_ATOMS: atom_id res chain seq x y z
N MET A 1 6.74 17.33 5.36
CA MET A 1 6.02 16.16 4.84
C MET A 1 6.51 15.84 3.44
N SER A 2 6.91 14.62 3.22
CA SER A 2 7.44 14.18 1.92
C SER A 2 6.33 13.56 1.08
N TYR A 3 6.56 13.51 -0.21
CA TYR A 3 5.66 12.85 -1.14
C TYR A 3 6.43 11.73 -1.80
N ILE A 4 5.90 10.50 -1.75
CA ILE A 4 6.63 9.33 -2.24
C ILE A 4 5.76 8.46 -3.15
N THR A 5 6.44 7.65 -3.96
CA THR A 5 5.84 6.57 -4.74
C THR A 5 6.64 5.31 -4.47
N ARG A 6 5.97 4.26 -4.01
CA ARG A 6 6.63 2.99 -3.70
C ARG A 6 5.78 1.83 -4.20
N THR A 7 6.47 0.71 -4.46
CA THR A 7 5.81 -0.52 -4.90
C THR A 7 6.17 -1.64 -3.93
N GLY A 8 5.18 -2.40 -3.52
CA GLY A 8 5.39 -3.52 -2.61
C GLY A 8 4.21 -4.47 -2.63
N ASN A 9 4.23 -5.43 -1.72
CA ASN A 9 3.18 -6.44 -1.63
C ASN A 9 2.26 -6.17 -0.46
N LEU A 10 0.96 -6.36 -0.67
CA LEU A 10 -0.01 -6.29 0.42
C LEU A 10 0.29 -7.41 1.41
N ALA A 11 0.39 -7.06 2.70
CA ALA A 11 0.66 -8.04 3.74
C ALA A 11 -0.56 -8.92 4.00
N GLU A 12 -1.74 -8.30 3.95
CA GLU A 12 -3.01 -8.98 4.16
C GLU A 12 -4.11 -8.13 3.53
N ALA A 13 -5.30 -8.71 3.40
CA ALA A 13 -6.43 -7.96 2.87
C ALA A 13 -6.85 -6.89 3.88
N PRO A 14 -6.87 -5.61 3.47
CA PRO A 14 -7.33 -4.56 4.39
C PRO A 14 -8.83 -4.67 4.63
N THR A 15 -9.28 -4.08 5.73
CA THR A 15 -10.69 -4.05 6.09
C THR A 15 -11.29 -2.73 5.62
N LEU A 16 -12.40 -2.81 4.89
CA LEU A 16 -13.11 -1.61 4.46
C LEU A 16 -13.89 -1.04 5.65
N ARG A 17 -13.72 0.26 5.88
CA ARG A 17 -14.40 0.98 6.95
C ARG A 17 -15.21 2.12 6.37
N GLU A 18 -16.24 2.53 7.10
CA GLU A 18 -17.07 3.66 6.72
C GLU A 18 -16.75 4.85 7.61
N GLY A 19 -16.52 6.00 7.01
CA GLY A 19 -16.26 7.24 7.72
C GLY A 19 -17.21 8.34 7.27
N GLU A 20 -17.08 9.50 7.86
CA GLU A 20 -17.92 10.66 7.53
C GLU A 20 -17.79 11.06 6.07
N ASN A 21 -16.60 10.86 5.48
CA ASN A 21 -16.31 11.25 4.11
C ASN A 21 -16.35 10.06 3.15
N GLY A 22 -16.96 8.96 3.56
CA GLY A 22 -17.12 7.79 2.72
C GLY A 22 -16.20 6.64 3.15
N PRO A 23 -16.07 5.62 2.29
CA PRO A 23 -15.28 4.43 2.64
C PRO A 23 -13.79 4.74 2.69
N TYR A 24 -13.09 4.01 3.55
CA TYR A 24 -11.63 4.10 3.65
C TYR A 24 -11.07 2.79 4.17
N CYS A 25 -9.77 2.60 3.98
CA CYS A 25 -9.08 1.46 4.57
C CYS A 25 -7.61 1.82 4.84
N TYR A 26 -6.98 1.03 5.69
CA TYR A 26 -5.54 1.10 5.92
C TYR A 26 -4.93 -0.17 5.38
N ALA A 27 -4.07 -0.02 4.38
CA ALA A 27 -3.41 -1.15 3.74
C ALA A 27 -1.96 -1.20 4.22
N ARG A 28 -1.52 -2.38 4.63
CA ARG A 28 -0.13 -2.58 5.00
C ARG A 28 0.63 -3.12 3.80
N VAL A 29 1.57 -2.34 3.30
CA VAL A 29 2.34 -2.68 2.11
C VAL A 29 3.79 -2.91 2.50
N LEU A 30 4.32 -4.07 2.17
CA LEU A 30 5.69 -4.46 2.49
C LEU A 30 6.57 -4.17 1.29
N VAL A 31 7.54 -3.28 1.47
CA VAL A 31 8.44 -2.85 0.42
C VAL A 31 9.85 -3.31 0.75
N SER A 32 10.47 -4.04 -0.16
CA SER A 32 11.86 -4.46 -0.05
C SER A 32 12.64 -3.90 -1.23
N ASP A 33 13.68 -3.13 -0.95
CA ASP A 33 14.52 -2.59 -1.99
C ASP A 33 15.56 -3.65 -2.38
N ARG A 34 15.86 -3.71 -3.67
CA ARG A 34 16.92 -4.58 -4.17
C ARG A 34 18.23 -3.79 -4.15
N ILE A 35 19.26 -4.40 -3.57
CA ILE A 35 20.56 -3.77 -3.43
C ILE A 35 21.54 -4.46 -4.37
N ARG A 36 22.17 -3.67 -5.23
CA ARG A 36 23.19 -4.21 -6.15
C ARG A 36 24.50 -4.43 -5.42
N GLN A 37 25.04 -5.62 -5.56
CA GLN A 37 26.33 -5.98 -5.00
C GLN A 37 27.45 -5.62 -5.97
N GLU A 38 28.71 -5.59 -5.47
CA GLU A 38 29.87 -5.36 -6.31
C GLU A 38 30.02 -6.40 -7.39
N SER A 39 29.56 -7.63 -7.11
CA SER A 39 29.58 -8.74 -8.08
C SER A 39 28.62 -8.56 -9.21
N GLY A 40 27.70 -7.58 -9.13
CA GLY A 40 26.64 -7.38 -10.10
C GLY A 40 25.35 -8.08 -9.74
N ASP A 41 25.37 -8.97 -8.75
CA ASP A 41 24.15 -9.62 -8.26
C ASP A 41 23.34 -8.69 -7.37
N TYR A 42 22.05 -8.99 -7.24
CA TYR A 42 21.15 -8.22 -6.38
C TYR A 42 20.74 -9.04 -5.18
N ILE A 43 20.68 -8.40 -4.02
CA ILE A 43 20.10 -8.98 -2.82
C ILE A 43 18.93 -8.13 -2.36
N ASP A 44 18.03 -8.74 -1.59
CA ASP A 44 16.93 -7.98 -1.02
C ASP A 44 17.44 -7.20 0.19
N GLY A 45 17.12 -5.92 0.23
CA GLY A 45 17.39 -5.08 1.39
C GLY A 45 16.37 -5.32 2.48
N PRO A 46 16.45 -4.54 3.57
CA PRO A 46 15.48 -4.62 4.64
C PRO A 46 14.07 -4.33 4.12
N THR A 47 13.09 -5.04 4.68
CA THR A 47 11.70 -4.80 4.35
C THR A 47 11.14 -3.70 5.23
N VAL A 48 10.50 -2.72 4.61
CA VAL A 48 9.84 -1.64 5.32
C VAL A 48 8.33 -1.79 5.12
N ALA A 49 7.58 -1.74 6.23
CA ALA A 49 6.14 -1.81 6.17
C ALA A 49 5.58 -0.39 6.17
N TYR A 50 4.75 -0.10 5.17
CA TYR A 50 4.06 1.19 5.09
C TYR A 50 2.59 0.97 5.41
N ASP A 51 2.05 1.83 6.27
CA ASP A 51 0.62 1.86 6.56
C ASP A 51 0.02 2.93 5.65
N VAL A 52 -0.72 2.48 4.65
CA VAL A 52 -1.21 3.33 3.58
C VAL A 52 -2.71 3.58 3.77
N ALA A 53 -3.06 4.82 4.02
CA ALA A 53 -4.45 5.22 4.15
C ALA A 53 -5.03 5.49 2.75
N VAL A 54 -6.07 4.75 2.41
CA VAL A 54 -6.72 4.84 1.10
C VAL A 54 -8.18 5.18 1.32
N SER A 55 -8.74 6.08 0.51
CA SER A 55 -10.12 6.52 0.68
C SER A 55 -10.90 6.43 -0.61
N GLY A 56 -12.24 6.48 -0.48
CA GLY A 56 -13.15 6.54 -1.62
C GLY A 56 -13.25 5.24 -2.38
N SER A 57 -13.52 5.35 -3.66
CA SER A 57 -13.66 4.17 -4.53
C SER A 57 -12.38 3.36 -4.61
N GLN A 58 -11.22 4.01 -4.48
CA GLN A 58 -9.96 3.29 -4.47
C GLN A 58 -9.86 2.34 -3.27
N ALA A 59 -10.37 2.75 -2.11
CA ALA A 59 -10.38 1.89 -0.92
C ALA A 59 -11.27 0.67 -1.15
N ALA A 60 -12.48 0.88 -1.64
CA ALA A 60 -13.43 -0.21 -1.89
C ALA A 60 -12.85 -1.19 -2.91
N ASN A 61 -12.27 -0.67 -3.99
CA ASN A 61 -11.72 -1.51 -5.05
C ASN A 61 -10.45 -2.25 -4.59
N LEU A 62 -9.63 -1.61 -3.75
CA LEU A 62 -8.44 -2.26 -3.22
C LEU A 62 -8.81 -3.43 -2.30
N VAL A 63 -9.78 -3.21 -1.41
CA VAL A 63 -10.26 -4.27 -0.52
C VAL A 63 -10.82 -5.45 -1.32
N ASP A 64 -11.65 -5.16 -2.33
CA ASP A 64 -12.22 -6.17 -3.19
C ASP A 64 -11.12 -6.98 -3.91
N THR A 65 -10.14 -6.28 -4.46
CA THR A 65 -9.01 -6.92 -5.15
C THR A 65 -8.23 -7.82 -4.21
N ALA A 66 -7.94 -7.32 -3.00
CA ALA A 66 -7.16 -8.08 -2.03
C ALA A 66 -7.92 -9.34 -1.57
N GLN A 67 -9.23 -9.23 -1.39
CA GLN A 67 -10.05 -10.38 -0.97
C GLN A 67 -10.10 -11.46 -2.04
N ARG A 68 -10.15 -11.05 -3.31
CA ARG A 68 -10.22 -12.02 -4.42
C ARG A 68 -8.86 -12.59 -4.81
N CYS A 69 -7.82 -11.79 -4.74
CA CYS A 69 -6.51 -12.16 -5.28
C CYS A 69 -5.46 -12.47 -4.22
N GLY A 70 -5.68 -12.06 -2.99
CA GLY A 70 -4.72 -12.25 -1.93
C GLY A 70 -3.53 -11.31 -2.04
N ASN A 71 -2.34 -11.83 -1.84
CA ASN A 71 -1.11 -11.05 -1.82
C ASN A 71 -0.83 -10.45 -3.20
N THR A 72 -1.14 -9.19 -3.35
CA THR A 72 -1.05 -8.46 -4.61
C THR A 72 0.03 -7.40 -4.53
N ARG A 73 0.81 -7.26 -5.59
CA ARG A 73 1.81 -6.19 -5.69
C ARG A 73 1.12 -4.91 -6.12
N VAL A 74 1.28 -3.86 -5.32
CA VAL A 74 0.65 -2.57 -5.56
C VAL A 74 1.67 -1.44 -5.55
N THR A 75 1.33 -0.36 -6.25
CA THR A 75 2.11 0.88 -6.22
C THR A 75 1.24 1.95 -5.61
N PHE A 76 1.77 2.68 -4.64
CA PHE A 76 1.04 3.76 -4.00
C PHE A 76 1.83 5.06 -4.10
N THR A 77 1.10 6.15 -4.15
CA THR A 77 1.67 7.50 -4.20
C THR A 77 0.92 8.37 -3.20
N GLY A 78 1.65 9.11 -2.39
CA GLY A 78 1.00 9.99 -1.44
C GLY A 78 1.94 10.70 -0.49
N ALA A 79 1.34 11.40 0.45
CA ALA A 79 2.06 12.14 1.46
C ALA A 79 2.57 11.19 2.55
N TYR A 80 3.85 11.26 2.81
CA TYR A 80 4.55 10.34 3.69
C TYR A 80 5.04 11.04 4.95
N ARG A 81 4.88 10.38 6.08
CA ARG A 81 5.47 10.83 7.35
C ARG A 81 5.88 9.64 8.17
N VAL A 82 6.83 9.86 9.07
CA VAL A 82 7.25 8.86 10.04
C VAL A 82 6.73 9.29 11.41
N THR A 83 6.04 8.38 12.08
CA THR A 83 5.53 8.60 13.42
C THR A 83 6.28 7.69 14.37
N GLU A 84 6.65 8.21 15.52
CA GLU A 84 7.36 7.46 16.53
C GLU A 84 6.40 7.02 17.62
N TYR A 85 6.34 5.72 17.89
CA TYR A 85 5.56 5.16 18.99
C TYR A 85 6.52 4.67 20.06
N LYS A 86 6.37 5.21 21.25
CA LYS A 86 7.18 4.81 22.39
C LYS A 86 6.44 3.74 23.18
N GLY A 87 7.00 2.53 23.18
CA GLY A 87 6.54 1.46 24.05
C GLY A 87 7.28 1.52 25.37
N GLU A 88 6.96 0.60 26.28
CA GLU A 88 7.60 0.59 27.60
C GLU A 88 9.10 0.33 27.53
N GLN A 89 9.54 -0.46 26.56
CA GLN A 89 10.95 -0.85 26.44
C GLN A 89 11.58 -0.52 25.11
N THR A 90 10.77 -0.20 24.10
CA THR A 90 11.28 0.05 22.76
C THR A 90 10.52 1.18 22.09
N THR A 91 11.21 1.85 21.17
CA THR A 91 10.62 2.85 20.33
C THR A 91 10.45 2.24 18.93
N ARG A 92 9.26 2.39 18.34
CA ARG A 92 8.98 1.90 16.99
C ARG A 92 8.68 3.06 16.08
N LEU A 93 9.21 2.98 14.87
CA LEU A 93 8.88 3.93 13.82
C LEU A 93 7.75 3.37 12.98
N GLN A 94 6.74 4.18 12.72
CA GLN A 94 5.65 3.81 11.85
C GLN A 94 5.70 4.69 10.61
N HIS A 95 5.72 4.04 9.45
CA HIS A 95 5.78 4.71 8.16
C HIS A 95 4.35 4.84 7.64
N GLU A 96 3.84 6.05 7.60
CA GLU A 96 2.45 6.31 7.23
C GLU A 96 2.38 7.08 5.92
N VAL A 97 1.47 6.66 5.05
CA VAL A 97 1.24 7.34 3.78
C VAL A 97 -0.25 7.62 3.64
N ARG A 98 -0.57 8.88 3.33
CA ARG A 98 -1.92 9.22 2.89
C ARG A 98 -1.91 9.14 1.38
N ALA A 99 -2.52 8.10 0.83
CA ALA A 99 -2.42 7.84 -0.61
C ALA A 99 -3.36 8.74 -1.41
N ASP A 100 -2.81 9.31 -2.47
CA ASP A 100 -3.60 9.96 -3.52
C ASP A 100 -4.01 8.94 -4.56
N GLY A 101 -3.17 7.93 -4.77
CA GLY A 101 -3.44 6.90 -5.74
C GLY A 101 -2.82 5.57 -5.35
N VAL A 102 -3.54 4.50 -5.65
CA VAL A 102 -3.06 3.13 -5.49
C VAL A 102 -3.38 2.39 -6.78
N ALA A 103 -2.41 1.66 -7.30
CA ALA A 103 -2.57 0.91 -8.52
C ALA A 103 -1.99 -0.49 -8.35
N VAL A 104 -2.45 -1.41 -9.15
CA VAL A 104 -1.89 -2.75 -9.17
C VAL A 104 -0.71 -2.76 -10.13
N SER A 105 0.43 -3.24 -9.67
CA SER A 105 1.63 -3.33 -10.49
C SER A 105 1.53 -4.53 -11.43
N LEU A 106 1.98 -4.36 -12.67
CA LEU A 106 2.01 -5.47 -13.63
C LEU A 106 3.32 -6.25 -13.56
N ARG A 107 4.21 -5.87 -12.68
CA ARG A 107 5.49 -6.54 -12.56
C ARG A 107 5.32 -7.87 -11.84
N GLY A 108 5.59 -8.97 -12.54
CA GLY A 108 5.53 -10.30 -11.97
C GLY A 108 4.13 -10.86 -11.78
N GLN A 109 3.12 -10.19 -12.32
CA GLN A 109 1.72 -10.63 -12.20
C GLN A 109 0.90 -10.08 -13.35
N SER A 110 -0.17 -10.80 -13.68
CA SER A 110 -1.13 -10.34 -14.67
C SER A 110 -2.45 -9.98 -13.98
N VAL A 111 -3.20 -9.07 -14.57
CA VAL A 111 -4.36 -8.48 -13.95
C VAL A 111 -5.55 -8.52 -14.89
N THR A 112 -6.70 -8.90 -14.36
CA THR A 112 -7.97 -8.79 -15.08
C THR A 112 -8.69 -7.55 -14.55
N VAL A 113 -9.14 -6.69 -15.46
CA VAL A 113 -9.77 -5.44 -15.09
C VAL A 113 -11.29 -5.54 -15.22
N GLU A 114 -11.98 -5.23 -14.13
CA GLU A 114 -13.41 -5.02 -14.13
C GLU A 114 -13.67 -3.53 -14.02
N ARG A 115 -14.38 -2.99 -14.99
CA ARG A 115 -14.70 -1.58 -14.97
C ARG A 115 -16.04 -1.35 -14.29
N ARG A 116 -16.06 -0.36 -13.41
CA ARG A 116 -17.30 0.08 -12.80
C ARG A 116 -17.85 1.25 -13.59
N LYS A 117 -19.19 1.36 -13.60
CA LYS A 117 -19.82 2.48 -14.30
C LYS A 117 -19.47 3.80 -13.61
N ALA A 118 -19.37 4.86 -14.41
CA ALA A 118 -19.06 6.18 -13.86
C ALA A 118 -20.04 6.63 -12.79
N SER A 119 -21.31 6.22 -12.91
CA SER A 119 -22.34 6.54 -11.90
C SER A 119 -22.09 5.86 -10.56
N ASP A 120 -21.27 4.83 -10.52
CA ASP A 120 -20.90 4.11 -9.30
C ASP A 120 -19.72 4.74 -8.60
N GLU A 121 -19.10 5.68 -9.24
CA GLU A 121 -17.96 6.41 -8.67
C GLU A 121 -18.45 7.64 -7.94
N SER A 122 -18.04 7.78 -6.75
CA SER A 122 -18.43 8.93 -5.93
C SER A 122 -17.23 9.79 -5.58
#